data_4b7ec4af6ce7887e914d154e44eb73e9
#
_entry.id   4b7ec4af6ce7887e914d154e44eb73e9
#
_cell.length_a   1.000
_cell.length_b   1.000
_cell.length_c   1.000
_cell.angle_alpha   90.00
_cell.angle_beta   90.00
_cell.angle_gamma   90.00
#
_symmetry.space_group_name_H-M   'P 1'
#
loop_
_entity.id
_entity.type
_entity.pdbx_description
1 polymer ?
#
loop_
_entity_poly.entity_id
_entity_poly.type
_entity_poly.pdbx_seq_one_letter_code
_entity_poly.pdbx_strand_id
1 'polypeptide(L)'
;MEGISINSTLTVLFYGFSFPFRTEFTRPPDEYWIQAELSDVRSNTTGHCYLEFVQKDPRSNNLVAKARGMIWNNIYRLLKPYFEESTGQLFTSGIKVLVKVTVQFHELYGYSLTVLDIDPAYTLGDMARRRREILLQLEEEGVLTLNKELEMPVLPQRVAVISSATAAGYGDFCHQLQHNPGGFYFYTELFPALMQGNQVEESVLAALDRINARINEFDVVVIIRGGGATSDLSGFDTYLLAAACAQFPLPIINGI
;
A
#
# COMPACT_ATOMS: atom_id res chain seq x y z
N MET A 1 -37.15 8.25 -11.69
CA MET A 1 -36.54 7.98 -10.36
C MET A 1 -35.05 8.15 -10.52
N GLU A 2 -34.60 9.37 -10.24
CA GLU A 2 -33.20 9.76 -10.39
C GLU A 2 -32.43 9.19 -9.19
N GLY A 3 -31.47 8.30 -9.47
CA GLY A 3 -30.55 7.79 -8.48
C GLY A 3 -29.59 8.89 -8.06
N ILE A 4 -29.76 9.42 -6.86
CA ILE A 4 -28.80 10.34 -6.26
C ILE A 4 -27.55 9.51 -5.93
N SER A 5 -26.55 9.61 -6.78
CA SER A 5 -25.20 9.13 -6.50
C SER A 5 -24.56 10.08 -5.49
N ILE A 6 -24.77 9.80 -4.20
CA ILE A 6 -24.10 10.55 -3.14
C ILE A 6 -22.78 9.84 -2.84
N ASN A 7 -21.69 10.28 -3.48
CA ASN A 7 -20.34 10.03 -3.02
C ASN A 7 -20.13 10.81 -1.72
N SER A 8 -20.66 10.28 -0.63
CA SER A 8 -20.56 10.92 0.69
C SER A 8 -19.17 10.60 1.29
N THR A 9 -18.44 11.64 1.64
CA THR A 9 -17.29 11.47 2.53
C THR A 9 -17.80 11.09 3.92
N LEU A 10 -16.97 10.41 4.71
CA LEU A 10 -17.33 10.00 6.07
C LEU A 10 -17.84 11.20 6.91
N THR A 11 -17.25 12.38 6.71
CA THR A 11 -17.65 13.64 7.36
C THR A 11 -19.10 14.04 7.04
N VAL A 12 -19.52 13.93 5.76
CA VAL A 12 -20.89 14.27 5.36
C VAL A 12 -21.92 13.35 6.04
N LEU A 13 -21.56 12.08 6.18
CA LEU A 13 -22.40 11.11 6.88
C LEU A 13 -22.64 11.54 8.34
N PHE A 14 -21.59 11.96 9.06
CA PHE A 14 -21.71 12.40 10.45
C PHE A 14 -22.49 13.71 10.63
N TYR A 15 -22.32 14.67 9.73
CA TYR A 15 -23.10 15.92 9.78
C TYR A 15 -24.60 15.69 9.46
N GLY A 16 -24.91 14.72 8.60
CA GLY A 16 -26.29 14.35 8.29
C GLY A 16 -27.06 13.72 9.47
N PHE A 17 -26.34 13.15 10.43
CA PHE A 17 -26.92 12.51 11.62
C PHE A 17 -26.92 13.37 12.88
N SER A 18 -26.57 14.66 12.81
CA SER A 18 -26.66 15.62 13.94
C SER A 18 -28.09 16.08 14.21
N PHE A 19 -29.03 15.14 14.35
CA PHE A 19 -30.40 15.46 14.81
C PHE A 19 -30.61 15.05 16.27
N PRO A 20 -31.41 15.84 17.01
CA PRO A 20 -31.63 15.60 18.43
C PRO A 20 -32.32 14.25 18.66
N PHE A 21 -31.85 13.56 19.67
CA PHE A 21 -32.36 12.31 20.19
C PHE A 21 -33.91 12.30 20.28
N ARG A 22 -34.57 11.63 19.40
CA ARG A 22 -35.94 11.07 19.38
C ARG A 22 -36.54 11.17 17.98
N THR A 23 -36.21 10.28 17.10
CA THR A 23 -37.15 9.87 16.05
C THR A 23 -36.98 8.37 15.83
N GLU A 24 -38.09 7.67 15.93
CA GLU A 24 -38.21 6.25 15.63
C GLU A 24 -37.65 6.00 14.23
N PHE A 25 -36.57 5.22 14.14
CA PHE A 25 -36.03 4.73 12.87
C PHE A 25 -37.01 3.70 12.29
N THR A 26 -38.07 4.17 11.65
CA THR A 26 -39.08 3.34 10.98
C THR A 26 -38.79 3.15 9.49
N ARG A 27 -37.63 3.61 8.99
CA ARG A 27 -37.17 3.35 7.61
C ARG A 27 -36.20 2.18 7.59
N PRO A 28 -36.27 1.31 6.53
CA PRO A 28 -35.20 0.34 6.30
C PRO A 28 -33.86 1.09 6.22
N PRO A 29 -32.77 0.48 6.69
CA PRO A 29 -31.47 1.15 6.72
C PRO A 29 -31.12 1.61 5.30
N ASP A 30 -31.00 2.93 5.13
CA ASP A 30 -30.51 3.48 3.88
C ASP A 30 -29.07 2.99 3.67
N GLU A 31 -28.76 2.56 2.47
CA GLU A 31 -27.42 2.13 2.07
C GLU A 31 -26.67 3.33 1.50
N TYR A 32 -25.43 3.50 1.93
CA TYR A 32 -24.60 4.62 1.51
C TYR A 32 -23.27 4.11 0.93
N TRP A 33 -22.82 4.73 -0.16
CA TRP A 33 -21.45 4.60 -0.60
C TRP A 33 -20.59 5.66 0.08
N ILE A 34 -19.56 5.22 0.82
CA ILE A 34 -18.64 6.11 1.53
C ILE A 34 -17.21 5.90 1.06
N GLN A 35 -16.49 7.02 0.98
CA GLN A 35 -15.06 7.05 0.75
C GLN A 35 -14.34 7.21 2.08
N ALA A 36 -13.41 6.33 2.39
CA ALA A 36 -12.62 6.40 3.61
C ALA A 36 -11.28 5.69 3.44
N GLU A 37 -10.33 6.02 4.30
CA GLU A 37 -9.09 5.26 4.49
C GLU A 37 -9.31 4.23 5.61
N LEU A 38 -8.80 3.02 5.43
CA LEU A 38 -8.78 2.00 6.47
C LEU A 38 -7.57 2.24 7.37
N SER A 39 -7.79 2.66 8.62
CA SER A 39 -6.69 2.81 9.60
C SER A 39 -6.38 1.51 10.34
N ASP A 40 -7.37 0.62 10.45
CA ASP A 40 -7.23 -0.69 11.09
C ASP A 40 -8.11 -1.72 10.40
N VAL A 41 -7.58 -2.93 10.24
CA VAL A 41 -8.28 -4.09 9.65
C VAL A 41 -7.93 -5.33 10.46
N ARG A 42 -8.92 -5.89 11.17
CA ARG A 42 -8.72 -7.06 12.03
C ARG A 42 -9.79 -8.11 11.80
N SER A 43 -9.39 -9.33 11.46
CA SER A 43 -10.31 -10.48 11.47
C SER A 43 -10.28 -11.19 12.82
N ASN A 44 -11.45 -11.61 13.29
CA ASN A 44 -11.56 -12.43 14.49
C ASN A 44 -11.63 -13.93 14.17
N THR A 45 -11.63 -14.75 15.21
CA THR A 45 -11.71 -16.22 15.10
C THR A 45 -13.02 -16.72 14.50
N THR A 46 -14.09 -15.93 14.57
CA THR A 46 -15.40 -16.24 13.97
C THR A 46 -15.51 -15.83 12.50
N GLY A 47 -14.44 -15.23 11.95
CA GLY A 47 -14.34 -14.84 10.54
C GLY A 47 -14.95 -13.48 10.20
N HIS A 48 -15.42 -12.72 11.19
CA HIS A 48 -15.83 -11.32 10.98
C HIS A 48 -14.61 -10.42 10.87
N CYS A 49 -14.71 -9.38 10.03
CA CYS A 49 -13.67 -8.36 9.92
C CYS A 49 -14.16 -7.06 10.57
N TYR A 50 -13.36 -6.56 11.50
CA TYR A 50 -13.55 -5.27 12.15
C TYR A 50 -12.65 -4.25 11.48
N LEU A 51 -13.21 -3.09 11.19
CA LEU A 51 -12.58 -2.02 10.47
C LEU A 51 -12.61 -0.73 11.28
N GLU A 52 -11.62 0.10 11.03
CA GLU A 52 -11.64 1.48 11.47
C GLU A 52 -11.47 2.37 10.23
N PHE A 53 -12.52 3.14 9.93
CA PHE A 53 -12.53 4.12 8.86
C PHE A 53 -12.05 5.46 9.37
N VAL A 54 -11.17 6.10 8.63
CA VAL A 54 -10.70 7.45 8.91
C VAL A 54 -10.82 8.33 7.67
N GLN A 55 -11.03 9.61 7.93
CA GLN A 55 -10.90 10.66 6.94
C GLN A 55 -9.90 11.68 7.44
N LYS A 56 -8.91 12.00 6.62
CA LYS A 56 -7.88 13.00 6.90
C LYS A 56 -8.10 14.23 6.03
N ASP A 57 -7.76 15.39 6.57
CA ASP A 57 -7.72 16.62 5.81
C ASP A 57 -6.59 16.54 4.75
N PRO A 58 -6.86 16.79 3.46
CA PRO A 58 -5.87 16.67 2.41
C PRO A 58 -4.68 17.62 2.54
N ARG A 59 -4.83 18.74 3.28
CA ARG A 59 -3.79 19.77 3.42
C ARG A 59 -2.95 19.60 4.67
N SER A 60 -3.57 19.19 5.78
CA SER A 60 -2.92 19.10 7.09
C SER A 60 -2.64 17.67 7.54
N ASN A 61 -3.15 16.68 6.82
CA ASN A 61 -3.15 15.25 7.20
C ASN A 61 -3.77 14.96 8.59
N ASN A 62 -4.45 15.95 9.17
CA ASN A 62 -5.12 15.79 10.45
C ASN A 62 -6.37 14.93 10.32
N LEU A 63 -6.65 14.16 11.36
CA LEU A 63 -7.86 13.36 11.44
C LEU A 63 -9.09 14.25 11.52
N VAL A 64 -9.99 14.13 10.55
CA VAL A 64 -11.26 14.90 10.47
C VAL A 64 -12.44 14.07 10.97
N ALA A 65 -12.48 12.79 10.61
CA ALA A 65 -13.55 11.88 11.02
C ALA A 65 -13.01 10.46 11.23
N LYS A 66 -13.68 9.74 12.12
CA LYS A 66 -13.36 8.35 12.46
C LYS A 66 -14.64 7.57 12.73
N ALA A 67 -14.74 6.37 12.16
CA ALA A 67 -15.88 5.49 12.39
C ALA A 67 -15.42 4.03 12.52
N ARG A 68 -16.15 3.27 13.34
CA ARG A 68 -15.97 1.82 13.41
C ARG A 68 -16.81 1.15 12.32
N GLY A 69 -16.24 0.11 11.71
CA GLY A 69 -16.93 -0.70 10.72
C GLY A 69 -16.82 -2.18 11.00
N MET A 70 -17.71 -2.94 10.39
CA MET A 70 -17.71 -4.38 10.45
C MET A 70 -18.14 -4.98 9.12
N ILE A 71 -17.48 -6.06 8.74
CA ILE A 71 -17.90 -6.93 7.64
C ILE A 71 -18.26 -8.28 8.23
N TRP A 72 -19.50 -8.71 8.02
CA TRP A 72 -19.91 -10.03 8.45
C TRP A 72 -19.19 -11.14 7.70
N ASN A 73 -18.94 -12.27 8.35
CA ASN A 73 -18.15 -13.38 7.80
C ASN A 73 -18.63 -13.83 6.40
N ASN A 74 -19.94 -13.96 6.20
CA ASN A 74 -20.51 -14.37 4.90
C ASN A 74 -20.15 -13.40 3.76
N ILE A 75 -20.09 -12.10 4.04
CA ILE A 75 -19.69 -11.06 3.08
C ILE A 75 -18.17 -11.00 2.99
N TYR A 76 -17.45 -11.02 4.11
CA TYR A 76 -16.01 -10.90 4.13
C TYR A 76 -15.29 -12.00 3.32
N ARG A 77 -15.79 -13.23 3.40
CA ARG A 77 -15.26 -14.36 2.63
C ARG A 77 -15.35 -14.19 1.12
N LEU A 78 -16.27 -13.38 0.63
CA LEU A 78 -16.43 -13.07 -0.80
C LEU A 78 -15.73 -11.76 -1.15
N LEU A 79 -15.90 -10.72 -0.31
CA LEU A 79 -15.41 -9.37 -0.56
C LEU A 79 -13.89 -9.29 -0.55
N LYS A 80 -13.23 -9.94 0.43
CA LYS A 80 -11.77 -9.90 0.52
C LYS A 80 -11.07 -10.50 -0.71
N PRO A 81 -11.35 -11.75 -1.13
CA PRO A 81 -10.73 -12.31 -2.35
C PRO A 81 -11.06 -11.49 -3.60
N TYR A 82 -12.32 -11.07 -3.75
CA TYR A 82 -12.73 -10.23 -4.87
C TYR A 82 -11.94 -8.93 -4.95
N PHE A 83 -11.77 -8.23 -3.82
CA PHE A 83 -10.98 -7.01 -3.76
C PHE A 83 -9.52 -7.26 -4.09
N GLU A 84 -8.89 -8.27 -3.45
CA GLU A 84 -7.47 -8.58 -3.61
C GLU A 84 -7.15 -9.07 -5.03
N GLU A 85 -8.02 -9.85 -5.66
CA GLU A 85 -7.86 -10.28 -7.04
C GLU A 85 -8.04 -9.12 -8.04
N SER A 86 -9.04 -8.26 -7.79
CA SER A 86 -9.34 -7.13 -8.68
C SER A 86 -8.31 -6.01 -8.62
N THR A 87 -7.76 -5.74 -7.43
CA THR A 87 -6.82 -4.62 -7.21
C THR A 87 -5.36 -5.03 -7.24
N GLY A 88 -5.09 -6.33 -7.07
CA GLY A 88 -3.75 -6.81 -6.81
C GLY A 88 -3.19 -6.36 -5.45
N GLN A 89 -4.01 -5.88 -4.52
CA GLN A 89 -3.60 -5.41 -3.19
C GLN A 89 -4.23 -6.20 -2.06
N LEU A 90 -3.51 -6.38 -0.98
CA LEU A 90 -4.07 -6.94 0.25
C LEU A 90 -5.12 -6.02 0.86
N PHE A 91 -6.19 -6.60 1.37
CA PHE A 91 -7.21 -5.86 2.11
C PHE A 91 -6.72 -5.57 3.53
N THR A 92 -6.00 -4.46 3.69
CA THR A 92 -5.28 -4.09 4.92
C THR A 92 -5.43 -2.61 5.25
N SER A 93 -4.84 -2.17 6.36
CA SER A 93 -4.77 -0.76 6.73
C SER A 93 -3.94 0.07 5.73
N GLY A 94 -4.23 1.37 5.63
CA GLY A 94 -3.53 2.33 4.77
C GLY A 94 -4.14 2.49 3.37
N ILE A 95 -5.09 1.66 2.97
CA ILE A 95 -5.77 1.77 1.67
C ILE A 95 -7.00 2.67 1.74
N LYS A 96 -7.25 3.42 0.66
CA LYS A 96 -8.51 4.14 0.47
C LYS A 96 -9.49 3.27 -0.28
N VAL A 97 -10.69 3.20 0.25
CA VAL A 97 -11.77 2.36 -0.28
C VAL A 97 -13.04 3.16 -0.52
N LEU A 98 -13.82 2.73 -1.49
CA LEU A 98 -15.22 3.10 -1.67
C LEU A 98 -16.04 1.88 -1.29
N VAL A 99 -16.79 1.99 -0.18
CA VAL A 99 -17.56 0.86 0.36
C VAL A 99 -19.03 1.24 0.50
N LYS A 100 -19.88 0.25 0.25
CA LYS A 100 -21.31 0.35 0.50
C LYS A 100 -21.59 -0.08 1.92
N VAL A 101 -22.21 0.79 2.70
CA VAL A 101 -22.47 0.56 4.13
C VAL A 101 -23.91 0.84 4.52
N THR A 102 -24.35 0.17 5.59
CA THR A 102 -25.50 0.60 6.39
C THR A 102 -25.02 1.15 7.72
N VAL A 103 -25.74 2.14 8.24
CA VAL A 103 -25.45 2.71 9.56
C VAL A 103 -26.27 1.99 10.61
N GLN A 104 -25.60 1.49 11.63
CA GLN A 104 -26.25 0.85 12.78
C GLN A 104 -25.92 1.65 14.04
N PHE A 105 -26.91 1.81 14.90
CA PHE A 105 -26.75 2.42 16.20
C PHE A 105 -27.00 1.38 17.29
N HIS A 106 -26.07 1.32 18.24
CA HIS A 106 -26.22 0.50 19.43
C HIS A 106 -26.14 1.39 20.68
N GLU A 107 -27.03 1.24 21.61
CA GLU A 107 -27.15 2.11 22.80
C GLU A 107 -25.86 2.21 23.62
N LEU A 108 -25.09 1.10 23.71
CA LEU A 108 -23.85 1.04 24.48
C LEU A 108 -22.60 1.36 23.65
N TYR A 109 -22.61 1.04 22.35
CA TYR A 109 -21.41 1.12 21.49
C TYR A 109 -21.43 2.27 20.49
N GLY A 110 -22.57 3.01 20.43
CA GLY A 110 -22.73 4.11 19.51
C GLY A 110 -22.94 3.67 18.05
N TYR A 111 -22.55 4.53 17.12
CA TYR A 111 -22.67 4.26 15.69
C TYR A 111 -21.60 3.31 15.19
N SER A 112 -22.01 2.40 14.33
CA SER A 112 -21.10 1.52 13.56
C SER A 112 -21.60 1.39 12.13
N LEU A 113 -20.67 1.12 11.22
CA LEU A 113 -20.94 0.92 9.79
C LEU A 113 -20.84 -0.56 9.48
N THR A 114 -21.90 -1.14 8.90
CA THR A 114 -21.84 -2.50 8.38
C THR A 114 -21.59 -2.43 6.88
N VAL A 115 -20.46 -2.99 6.44
CA VAL A 115 -20.08 -3.03 5.03
C VAL A 115 -20.85 -4.14 4.32
N LEU A 116 -21.45 -3.78 3.19
CA LEU A 116 -22.21 -4.68 2.32
C LEU A 116 -21.46 -5.00 1.03
N ASP A 117 -20.70 -4.02 0.51
CA ASP A 117 -20.03 -4.13 -0.78
C ASP A 117 -18.80 -3.20 -0.86
N ILE A 118 -17.94 -3.39 -1.85
CA ILE A 118 -16.76 -2.59 -2.11
C ILE A 118 -16.59 -2.36 -3.61
N ASP A 119 -16.14 -1.15 -3.99
CA ASP A 119 -15.75 -0.85 -5.37
C ASP A 119 -14.20 -0.83 -5.50
N PRO A 120 -13.60 -1.88 -6.07
CA PRO A 120 -12.15 -1.94 -6.27
C PRO A 120 -11.61 -0.88 -7.23
N ALA A 121 -12.42 -0.42 -8.19
CA ALA A 121 -11.99 0.57 -9.18
C ALA A 121 -11.62 1.90 -8.55
N TYR A 122 -12.28 2.28 -7.46
CA TYR A 122 -11.94 3.46 -6.68
C TYR A 122 -10.52 3.38 -6.09
N THR A 123 -10.17 2.26 -5.49
CA THR A 123 -8.83 2.03 -4.92
C THR A 123 -7.75 2.08 -5.99
N LEU A 124 -7.97 1.42 -7.14
CA LEU A 124 -7.05 1.47 -8.28
C LEU A 124 -6.87 2.90 -8.80
N GLY A 125 -7.95 3.67 -8.89
CA GLY A 125 -7.90 5.08 -9.30
C GLY A 125 -7.09 5.95 -8.34
N ASP A 126 -7.25 5.77 -7.02
CA ASP A 126 -6.48 6.51 -6.00
C ASP A 126 -4.98 6.17 -6.09
N MET A 127 -4.63 4.90 -6.30
CA MET A 127 -3.25 4.45 -6.47
C MET A 127 -2.60 5.07 -7.71
N ALA A 128 -3.29 5.01 -8.85
CA ALA A 128 -2.79 5.59 -10.10
C ALA A 128 -2.59 7.10 -9.97
N ARG A 129 -3.48 7.79 -9.25
CA ARG A 129 -3.36 9.22 -8.96
C ARG A 129 -2.13 9.51 -8.07
N ARG A 130 -1.95 8.77 -6.96
CA ARG A 130 -0.78 8.93 -6.06
C ARG A 130 0.53 8.71 -6.81
N ARG A 131 0.61 7.65 -7.63
CA ARG A 131 1.81 7.39 -8.44
C ARG A 131 2.11 8.53 -9.39
N ARG A 132 1.09 9.10 -10.03
CA ARG A 132 1.26 10.26 -10.92
C ARG A 132 1.75 11.49 -10.15
N GLU A 133 1.20 11.76 -8.96
CA GLU A 133 1.63 12.86 -8.09
C GLU A 133 3.10 12.71 -7.70
N ILE A 134 3.54 11.51 -7.32
CA ILE A 134 4.95 11.21 -7.00
C ILE A 134 5.85 11.46 -8.21
N LEU A 135 5.47 10.96 -9.38
CA LEU A 135 6.28 11.14 -10.60
C LEU A 135 6.42 12.62 -10.97
N LEU A 136 5.33 13.39 -10.92
CA LEU A 136 5.36 14.83 -11.18
C LEU A 136 6.25 15.56 -10.19
N GLN A 137 6.18 15.23 -8.91
CA GLN A 137 7.01 15.85 -7.89
C GLN A 137 8.50 15.56 -8.14
N LEU A 138 8.88 14.31 -8.44
CA LEU A 138 10.26 13.93 -8.76
C LEU A 138 10.77 14.61 -10.04
N GLU A 139 9.89 14.84 -11.01
CA GLU A 139 10.19 15.55 -12.25
C GLU A 139 10.41 17.06 -11.97
N GLU A 140 9.53 17.69 -11.20
CA GLU A 140 9.66 19.10 -10.79
C GLU A 140 10.95 19.34 -9.98
N GLU A 141 11.36 18.39 -9.15
CA GLU A 141 12.62 18.42 -8.40
C GLU A 141 13.85 18.10 -9.26
N GLY A 142 13.65 17.64 -10.51
CA GLY A 142 14.73 17.28 -11.43
C GLY A 142 15.52 16.03 -11.04
N VAL A 143 14.95 15.16 -10.19
CA VAL A 143 15.66 13.98 -9.67
C VAL A 143 15.22 12.66 -10.34
N LEU A 144 14.10 12.65 -11.07
CA LEU A 144 13.46 11.46 -11.61
C LEU A 144 14.38 10.54 -12.43
N THR A 145 15.35 11.11 -13.14
CA THR A 145 16.23 10.37 -14.06
C THR A 145 17.67 10.20 -13.56
N LEU A 146 18.05 10.83 -12.45
CA LEU A 146 19.45 10.89 -12.01
C LEU A 146 20.13 9.51 -11.91
N ASN A 147 19.46 8.52 -11.31
CA ASN A 147 20.04 7.18 -11.20
C ASN A 147 20.15 6.47 -12.56
N LYS A 148 19.26 6.78 -13.52
CA LYS A 148 19.31 6.22 -14.87
C LYS A 148 20.43 6.81 -15.72
N GLU A 149 20.93 7.98 -15.35
CA GLU A 149 22.04 8.67 -16.02
C GLU A 149 23.41 8.16 -15.57
N LEU A 150 23.43 7.39 -14.46
CA LEU A 150 24.68 6.77 -13.99
C LEU A 150 25.17 5.70 -14.98
N GLU A 151 26.46 5.75 -15.28
CA GLU A 151 27.08 4.74 -16.12
C GLU A 151 27.12 3.38 -15.39
N MET A 152 26.53 2.35 -16.01
CA MET A 152 26.65 0.99 -15.52
C MET A 152 28.07 0.48 -15.80
N PRO A 153 28.79 -0.05 -14.79
CA PRO A 153 30.07 -0.70 -15.02
C PRO A 153 29.95 -1.81 -16.07
N VAL A 154 30.95 -1.96 -16.94
CA VAL A 154 30.95 -3.00 -17.99
C VAL A 154 30.79 -4.40 -17.40
N LEU A 155 31.35 -4.63 -16.21
CA LEU A 155 31.22 -5.87 -15.45
C LEU A 155 31.05 -5.52 -13.97
N PRO A 156 29.80 -5.36 -13.48
CA PRO A 156 29.53 -5.11 -12.07
C PRO A 156 29.71 -6.39 -11.27
N GLN A 157 30.85 -6.57 -10.63
CA GLN A 157 31.15 -7.78 -9.88
C GLN A 157 30.72 -7.73 -8.42
N ARG A 158 30.72 -6.52 -7.80
CA ARG A 158 30.38 -6.34 -6.39
C ARG A 158 28.95 -5.84 -6.28
N VAL A 159 28.05 -6.74 -5.95
CA VAL A 159 26.60 -6.51 -6.01
C VAL A 159 26.01 -6.43 -4.60
N ALA A 160 25.52 -5.27 -4.20
CA ALA A 160 24.71 -5.13 -3.00
C ALA A 160 23.27 -5.56 -3.33
N VAL A 161 22.70 -6.51 -2.59
CA VAL A 161 21.35 -7.01 -2.84
C VAL A 161 20.45 -6.64 -1.68
N ILE A 162 19.40 -5.89 -1.94
CA ILE A 162 18.34 -5.60 -0.96
C ILE A 162 17.19 -6.57 -1.20
N SER A 163 16.95 -7.45 -0.24
CA SER A 163 15.89 -8.46 -0.34
C SER A 163 15.56 -9.06 1.02
N SER A 164 14.54 -9.90 1.09
CA SER A 164 14.33 -10.79 2.23
C SER A 164 15.25 -12.02 2.07
N ALA A 165 15.88 -12.44 3.16
CA ALA A 165 16.75 -13.63 3.18
C ALA A 165 16.03 -14.93 2.74
N THR A 166 14.70 -14.97 2.92
CA THR A 166 13.85 -16.11 2.56
C THR A 166 13.14 -15.95 1.22
N ALA A 167 13.43 -14.88 0.47
CA ALA A 167 12.78 -14.63 -0.81
C ALA A 167 13.27 -15.61 -1.87
N ALA A 168 12.35 -16.31 -2.53
CA ALA A 168 12.67 -17.22 -3.64
C ALA A 168 13.44 -16.49 -4.76
N GLY A 169 12.99 -15.28 -5.14
CA GLY A 169 13.68 -14.48 -6.16
C GLY A 169 15.13 -14.14 -5.82
N TYR A 170 15.46 -13.95 -4.54
CA TYR A 170 16.85 -13.78 -4.11
C TYR A 170 17.66 -15.06 -4.31
N GLY A 171 17.10 -16.21 -3.94
CA GLY A 171 17.75 -17.50 -4.17
C GLY A 171 17.98 -17.78 -5.66
N ASP A 172 16.98 -17.54 -6.49
CA ASP A 172 17.07 -17.70 -7.95
C ASP A 172 18.13 -16.76 -8.56
N PHE A 173 18.16 -15.51 -8.12
CA PHE A 173 19.16 -14.53 -8.56
C PHE A 173 20.58 -14.99 -8.24
N CYS A 174 20.87 -15.40 -7.00
CA CYS A 174 22.16 -15.91 -6.59
C CYS A 174 22.55 -17.17 -7.38
N HIS A 175 21.60 -18.09 -7.58
CA HIS A 175 21.82 -19.30 -8.36
C HIS A 175 22.21 -18.97 -9.81
N GLN A 176 21.52 -18.04 -10.47
CA GLN A 176 21.84 -17.61 -11.84
C GLN A 176 23.23 -16.96 -11.95
N LEU A 177 23.61 -16.14 -10.96
CA LEU A 177 24.94 -15.53 -10.94
C LEU A 177 26.05 -16.58 -10.76
N GLN A 178 25.82 -17.60 -9.91
CA GLN A 178 26.81 -18.67 -9.67
C GLN A 178 26.96 -19.61 -10.88
N HIS A 179 25.88 -19.82 -11.64
CA HIS A 179 25.85 -20.73 -12.79
C HIS A 179 25.84 -20.00 -14.14
N ASN A 180 26.37 -18.77 -14.18
CA ASN A 180 26.37 -18.01 -15.42
C ASN A 180 27.25 -18.66 -16.50
N PRO A 181 26.79 -18.73 -17.77
CA PRO A 181 27.51 -19.39 -18.83
C PRO A 181 28.82 -18.70 -19.24
N GLY A 182 29.01 -17.45 -18.84
CA GLY A 182 30.24 -16.69 -19.10
C GLY A 182 31.37 -16.99 -18.13
N GLY A 183 31.15 -17.77 -17.08
CA GLY A 183 32.15 -18.09 -16.06
C GLY A 183 32.61 -16.90 -15.23
N PHE A 184 31.82 -15.82 -15.17
CA PHE A 184 32.14 -14.64 -14.38
C PHE A 184 31.90 -14.87 -12.89
N TYR A 185 32.75 -14.29 -12.06
CA TYR A 185 32.60 -14.30 -10.61
C TYR A 185 31.89 -13.03 -10.13
N PHE A 186 30.84 -13.21 -9.29
CA PHE A 186 30.11 -12.13 -8.66
C PHE A 186 30.18 -12.26 -7.13
N TYR A 187 30.44 -11.14 -6.47
CA TYR A 187 30.44 -11.03 -5.02
C TYR A 187 29.14 -10.35 -4.60
N THR A 188 28.19 -11.14 -4.10
CA THR A 188 26.91 -10.63 -3.66
C THR A 188 26.87 -10.50 -2.13
N GLU A 189 26.45 -9.36 -1.63
CA GLU A 189 26.17 -9.15 -0.21
C GLU A 189 24.70 -8.80 0.00
N LEU A 190 24.03 -9.56 0.88
CA LEU A 190 22.63 -9.32 1.21
C LEU A 190 22.50 -8.25 2.30
N PHE A 191 21.70 -7.24 1.99
CA PHE A 191 21.19 -6.23 2.92
C PHE A 191 19.73 -6.57 3.21
N PRO A 192 19.44 -7.27 4.33
CA PRO A 192 18.09 -7.75 4.60
C PRO A 192 17.13 -6.59 4.78
N ALA A 193 15.98 -6.68 4.09
CA ALA A 193 14.88 -5.75 4.20
C ALA A 193 13.53 -6.48 4.12
N LEU A 194 12.50 -5.85 4.70
CA LEU A 194 11.12 -6.30 4.56
C LEU A 194 10.62 -5.93 3.17
N MET A 195 10.09 -6.91 2.43
CA MET A 195 9.65 -6.75 1.04
C MET A 195 8.12 -6.75 0.91
N GLN A 196 7.40 -6.74 2.04
CA GLN A 196 5.93 -6.76 2.10
C GLN A 196 5.44 -6.00 3.33
N GLY A 197 4.23 -5.42 3.23
CA GLY A 197 3.57 -4.70 4.30
C GLY A 197 4.03 -3.24 4.45
N ASN A 198 3.51 -2.59 5.49
CA ASN A 198 3.64 -1.14 5.68
C ASN A 198 5.07 -0.65 6.05
N GLN A 199 5.97 -1.57 6.39
CA GLN A 199 7.35 -1.23 6.80
C GLN A 199 8.38 -1.40 5.67
N VAL A 200 7.93 -1.64 4.44
CA VAL A 200 8.82 -1.80 3.26
C VAL A 200 9.67 -0.56 3.06
N GLU A 201 9.05 0.62 3.01
CA GLU A 201 9.74 1.89 2.81
C GLU A 201 10.89 2.07 3.82
N GLU A 202 10.58 2.04 5.11
CA GLU A 202 11.56 2.24 6.18
C GLU A 202 12.68 1.20 6.11
N SER A 203 12.33 -0.06 5.87
CA SER A 203 13.29 -1.16 5.84
C SER A 203 14.23 -1.09 4.63
N VAL A 204 13.72 -0.70 3.45
CA VAL A 204 14.55 -0.54 2.24
C VAL A 204 15.42 0.72 2.34
N LEU A 205 14.90 1.83 2.86
CA LEU A 205 15.68 3.05 3.13
C LEU A 205 16.85 2.76 4.08
N ALA A 206 16.59 2.05 5.18
CA ALA A 206 17.65 1.65 6.11
C ALA A 206 18.68 0.69 5.47
N ALA A 207 18.30 -0.12 4.49
CA ALA A 207 19.25 -0.93 3.72
C ALA A 207 20.09 -0.07 2.78
N LEU A 208 19.48 0.90 2.08
CA LEU A 208 20.20 1.87 1.23
C LEU A 208 21.20 2.68 2.05
N ASP A 209 20.84 3.13 3.25
CA ASP A 209 21.76 3.86 4.14
C ASP A 209 22.98 3.02 4.53
N ARG A 210 22.79 1.73 4.83
CA ARG A 210 23.90 0.81 5.14
C ARG A 210 24.82 0.58 3.95
N ILE A 211 24.27 0.52 2.73
CA ILE A 211 25.07 0.42 1.50
C ILE A 211 25.81 1.72 1.26
N ASN A 212 25.14 2.87 1.44
CA ASN A 212 25.75 4.18 1.25
C ASN A 212 26.95 4.41 2.18
N ALA A 213 26.89 3.92 3.42
CA ALA A 213 28.04 3.98 4.36
C ALA A 213 29.27 3.19 3.89
N ARG A 214 29.08 2.26 2.94
CA ARG A 214 30.11 1.37 2.36
C ARG A 214 30.17 1.48 0.83
N ILE A 215 29.83 2.64 0.29
CA ILE A 215 29.60 2.87 -1.15
C ILE A 215 30.72 2.36 -2.05
N ASN A 216 31.98 2.50 -1.61
CA ASN A 216 33.17 2.10 -2.38
C ASN A 216 33.36 0.57 -2.47
N GLU A 217 32.58 -0.22 -1.75
CA GLU A 217 32.68 -1.68 -1.76
C GLU A 217 31.77 -2.32 -2.81
N PHE A 218 30.88 -1.54 -3.45
CA PHE A 218 29.90 -2.05 -4.40
C PHE A 218 29.97 -1.34 -5.75
N ASP A 219 29.54 -2.03 -6.78
CA ASP A 219 29.47 -1.53 -8.16
C ASP A 219 28.01 -1.22 -8.55
N VAL A 220 27.05 -1.94 -7.99
CA VAL A 220 25.63 -1.87 -8.32
C VAL A 220 24.78 -2.32 -7.12
N VAL A 221 23.59 -1.77 -7.02
CA VAL A 221 22.56 -2.22 -6.08
C VAL A 221 21.46 -2.94 -6.82
N VAL A 222 20.99 -4.07 -6.30
CA VAL A 222 19.87 -4.82 -6.87
C VAL A 222 18.81 -4.95 -5.79
N ILE A 223 17.60 -4.49 -6.09
CA ILE A 223 16.45 -4.62 -5.18
C ILE A 223 15.58 -5.76 -5.70
N ILE A 224 15.49 -6.85 -4.94
CA ILE A 224 14.75 -8.05 -5.35
C ILE A 224 13.59 -8.28 -4.39
N ARG A 225 12.37 -8.23 -4.93
CA ARG A 225 11.19 -8.69 -4.21
C ARG A 225 11.09 -10.22 -4.32
N GLY A 226 10.74 -10.86 -3.21
CA GLY A 226 10.41 -12.30 -3.22
C GLY A 226 9.17 -12.59 -4.04
N GLY A 227 9.14 -13.73 -4.73
CA GLY A 227 7.93 -14.24 -5.37
C GLY A 227 6.87 -14.53 -4.31
N GLY A 228 5.81 -13.79 -4.30
CA GLY A 228 4.59 -13.95 -3.51
C GLY A 228 3.42 -13.50 -4.34
N ALA A 229 2.19 -13.75 -3.88
CA ALA A 229 0.99 -13.27 -4.56
C ALA A 229 1.19 -11.81 -5.02
N THR A 230 0.82 -11.54 -6.23
CA THR A 230 1.08 -10.35 -7.05
C THR A 230 0.69 -9.01 -6.43
N SER A 231 0.32 -8.98 -5.17
CA SER A 231 -0.63 -8.01 -4.69
C SER A 231 -0.08 -6.87 -3.85
N ASP A 232 1.10 -6.93 -3.27
CA ASP A 232 1.48 -5.84 -2.37
C ASP A 232 2.73 -5.09 -2.84
N LEU A 233 2.55 -4.27 -3.86
CA LEU A 233 3.55 -3.29 -4.31
C LEU A 233 3.38 -1.92 -3.62
N SER A 234 2.32 -1.73 -2.83
CA SER A 234 1.99 -0.42 -2.24
C SER A 234 3.10 0.13 -1.36
N GLY A 235 3.82 -0.74 -0.65
CA GLY A 235 4.96 -0.35 0.16
C GLY A 235 6.15 0.22 -0.63
N PHE A 236 6.20 -0.02 -1.95
CA PHE A 236 7.21 0.55 -2.84
C PHE A 236 6.75 1.83 -3.55
N ASP A 237 5.45 2.08 -3.64
CA ASP A 237 4.86 3.24 -4.30
C ASP A 237 4.83 4.46 -3.35
N THR A 238 6.00 4.87 -2.85
CA THR A 238 6.14 6.00 -1.94
C THR A 238 7.15 7.02 -2.48
N TYR A 239 6.91 8.30 -2.16
CA TYR A 239 7.81 9.37 -2.60
C TYR A 239 9.22 9.22 -2.03
N LEU A 240 9.35 8.95 -0.73
CA LEU A 240 10.66 8.88 -0.07
C LEU A 240 11.54 7.77 -0.66
N LEU A 241 10.96 6.57 -0.88
CA LEU A 241 11.71 5.48 -1.47
C LEU A 241 12.08 5.76 -2.92
N ALA A 242 11.16 6.31 -3.71
CA ALA A 242 11.42 6.68 -5.09
C ALA A 242 12.51 7.75 -5.20
N ALA A 243 12.46 8.80 -4.35
CA ALA A 243 13.47 9.86 -4.31
C ALA A 243 14.83 9.32 -3.86
N ALA A 244 14.87 8.45 -2.86
CA ALA A 244 16.12 7.82 -2.41
C ALA A 244 16.76 6.96 -3.50
N CYS A 245 15.96 6.15 -4.20
CA CYS A 245 16.46 5.36 -5.33
C CYS A 245 16.92 6.23 -6.50
N ALA A 246 16.16 7.29 -6.84
CA ALA A 246 16.49 8.19 -7.94
C ALA A 246 17.80 8.96 -7.72
N GLN A 247 18.13 9.28 -6.48
CA GLN A 247 19.33 10.04 -6.10
C GLN A 247 20.49 9.17 -5.59
N PHE A 248 20.31 7.85 -5.55
CA PHE A 248 21.35 6.96 -5.05
C PHE A 248 22.60 6.98 -5.95
N PRO A 249 23.82 7.07 -5.37
CA PRO A 249 25.05 7.30 -6.16
C PRO A 249 25.59 6.05 -6.88
N LEU A 250 25.00 4.87 -6.67
CA LEU A 250 25.26 3.66 -7.48
C LEU A 250 24.06 3.33 -8.36
N PRO A 251 24.26 2.74 -9.54
CA PRO A 251 23.16 2.24 -10.34
C PRO A 251 22.28 1.27 -9.57
N ILE A 252 20.96 1.41 -9.67
CA ILE A 252 19.98 0.53 -9.03
C ILE A 252 19.23 -0.27 -10.09
N ILE A 253 19.21 -1.59 -9.94
CA ILE A 253 18.41 -2.52 -10.76
C ILE A 253 17.26 -3.03 -9.89
N ASN A 254 16.04 -2.88 -10.38
CA ASN A 254 14.84 -3.37 -9.72
C ASN A 254 14.36 -4.69 -10.34
N GLY A 255 14.23 -5.71 -9.50
CA GLY A 255 13.60 -7.00 -9.81
C GLY A 255 12.32 -7.17 -8.99
N ILE A 256 11.33 -6.27 -9.26
CA ILE A 256 10.07 -6.20 -8.51
C ILE A 256 8.92 -6.71 -9.38
#